data_195b12945d15d3af276364f87aa1218f
#
_entry.id   195b12945d15d3af276364f87aa1218f
#
_cell.length_a   1.000
_cell.length_b   1.000
_cell.length_c   1.000
_cell.angle_alpha   90.00
_cell.angle_beta   90.00
_cell.angle_gamma   90.00
#
_symmetry.space_group_name_H-M   'P 1'
#
loop_
_entity.id
_entity.type
_entity.pdbx_description
1 polymer ?
#
loop_
_entity_poly.entity_id
_entity_poly.type
_entity_poly.pdbx_seq_one_letter_code
_entity_poly.pdbx_strand_id
1 'polypeptide(L)'
;YAAVSPKLAAELELEDEQLIKINDFGPIPVIVQPGQEYKTISVALGYGRRNMGIPDGTVGQNAFPLIQTQNGAKQNYLSQVTIEKVAGEYQLARTQSHHSMEGRSLVRETTLEQYLANPASGNEVRETIKSHMKSLYAQRKFEGFHWGMAIDLNSCTGCNACVVACSAENNVPVVGKEQVIKAREMHWIRIDRYYKGDPENPELVRQPVMCQH
;
A
#
# COMPACT_ATOMS: atom_id res chain seq x y z
N TYR A 1 6.05 4.35 11.47
CA TYR A 1 6.07 5.61 10.69
C TYR A 1 4.93 6.53 11.08
N ALA A 2 5.07 7.80 10.73
CA ALA A 2 4.04 8.82 10.77
C ALA A 2 3.57 9.12 9.35
N ALA A 3 2.30 8.90 9.04
CA ALA A 3 1.73 9.32 7.76
C ALA A 3 1.28 10.77 7.85
N VAL A 4 1.73 11.60 6.92
CA VAL A 4 1.42 13.03 6.81
C VAL A 4 0.86 13.34 5.42
N SER A 5 0.02 14.38 5.30
CA SER A 5 -0.49 14.81 4.00
C SER A 5 0.64 15.46 3.17
N PRO A 6 0.55 15.46 1.83
CA PRO A 6 1.49 16.17 0.96
C PRO A 6 1.59 17.65 1.29
N LYS A 7 0.45 18.30 1.59
CA LYS A 7 0.39 19.71 1.95
C LYS A 7 1.09 20.00 3.28
N LEU A 8 0.84 19.19 4.31
CA LEU A 8 1.51 19.33 5.60
C LEU A 8 3.01 19.07 5.49
N ALA A 9 3.40 18.07 4.71
CA ALA A 9 4.80 17.76 4.43
C ALA A 9 5.51 18.94 3.77
N ALA A 10 4.90 19.57 2.77
CA ALA A 10 5.45 20.75 2.12
C ALA A 10 5.56 21.96 3.08
N GLU A 11 4.58 22.19 3.95
CA GLU A 11 4.56 23.28 4.93
C GLU A 11 5.68 23.12 5.97
N LEU A 12 5.97 21.89 6.38
CA LEU A 12 6.99 21.57 7.39
C LEU A 12 8.33 21.15 6.76
N GLU A 13 8.47 21.23 5.44
CA GLU A 13 9.66 20.79 4.68
C GLU A 13 10.08 19.36 5.04
N LEU A 14 9.08 18.44 5.13
CA LEU A 14 9.29 17.03 5.43
C LEU A 14 9.33 16.20 4.16
N GLU A 15 10.23 15.25 4.13
CA GLU A 15 10.36 14.25 3.08
C GLU A 15 10.11 12.84 3.62
N ASP A 16 9.87 11.88 2.72
CA ASP A 16 9.77 10.46 3.08
C ASP A 16 11.02 10.02 3.84
N GLU A 17 10.83 9.16 4.86
CA GLU A 17 11.89 8.55 5.67
C GLU A 17 12.62 9.49 6.64
N GLN A 18 12.35 10.79 6.56
CA GLN A 18 12.89 11.76 7.51
C GLN A 18 12.32 11.54 8.90
N LEU A 19 13.16 11.77 9.92
CA LEU A 19 12.77 11.53 11.31
C LEU A 19 12.08 12.76 11.93
N ILE A 20 10.97 12.49 12.64
CA ILE A 20 10.24 13.48 13.44
C ILE A 20 9.95 12.96 14.84
N LYS A 21 9.74 13.88 15.78
CA LYS A 21 9.06 13.62 17.05
C LYS A 21 7.69 14.25 17.06
N ILE A 22 6.75 13.59 17.73
CA ILE A 22 5.39 14.06 17.98
C ILE A 22 5.27 14.23 19.50
N ASN A 23 5.32 15.44 19.99
CA ASN A 23 5.55 15.71 21.43
C ASN A 23 6.83 14.97 21.90
N ASP A 24 6.72 14.16 22.95
CA ASP A 24 7.83 13.35 23.47
C ASP A 24 7.97 11.97 22.78
N PHE A 25 7.11 11.67 21.81
CA PHE A 25 7.11 10.39 21.10
C PHE A 25 7.97 10.43 19.84
N GLY A 26 8.85 9.47 19.68
CA GLY A 26 9.73 9.36 18.52
C GLY A 26 11.20 9.17 18.94
N PRO A 27 12.16 9.30 18.01
CA PRO A 27 11.95 9.68 16.61
C PRO A 27 11.31 8.56 15.79
N ILE A 28 10.44 8.92 14.85
CA ILE A 28 9.79 8.00 13.90
C ILE A 28 9.89 8.54 12.48
N PRO A 29 10.02 7.68 11.46
CA PRO A 29 10.12 8.14 10.08
C PRO A 29 8.77 8.61 9.53
N VAL A 30 8.82 9.57 8.63
CA VAL A 30 7.66 10.10 7.90
C VAL A 30 7.36 9.25 6.68
N ILE A 31 6.09 9.14 6.33
CA ILE A 31 5.60 8.80 4.99
C ILE A 31 4.68 9.93 4.54
N VAL A 32 5.01 10.53 3.40
CA VAL A 32 4.11 11.47 2.72
C VAL A 32 3.04 10.68 2.00
N GLN A 33 1.82 10.70 2.53
CA GLN A 33 0.73 9.86 2.06
C GLN A 33 -0.36 10.70 1.39
N PRO A 34 -0.57 10.56 0.08
CA PRO A 34 -1.73 11.16 -0.59
C PRO A 34 -3.04 10.73 0.07
N GLY A 35 -3.99 11.68 0.21
CA GLY A 35 -5.27 11.45 0.85
C GLY A 35 -5.26 11.44 2.38
N GLN A 36 -4.11 11.64 3.01
CA GLN A 36 -4.05 11.91 4.44
C GLN A 36 -4.63 13.29 4.71
N GLU A 37 -5.52 13.39 5.72
CA GLU A 37 -6.14 14.66 6.10
C GLU A 37 -5.10 15.70 6.49
N TYR A 38 -5.24 16.91 5.94
CA TYR A 38 -4.36 18.04 6.27
C TYR A 38 -4.39 18.36 7.76
N LYS A 39 -3.23 18.63 8.35
CA LYS A 39 -3.04 18.83 9.81
C LYS A 39 -3.35 17.61 10.68
N THR A 40 -3.47 16.43 10.11
CA THR A 40 -3.61 15.18 10.85
C THR A 40 -2.44 14.26 10.57
N ILE A 41 -1.85 13.70 11.62
CA ILE A 41 -0.78 12.71 11.51
C ILE A 41 -1.32 11.38 11.99
N SER A 42 -1.15 10.33 11.18
CA SER A 42 -1.54 8.98 11.54
C SER A 42 -0.32 8.16 11.95
N VAL A 43 -0.40 7.52 13.12
CA VAL A 43 0.64 6.63 13.64
C VAL A 43 0.02 5.25 13.89
N ALA A 44 0.62 4.22 13.31
CA ALA A 44 0.12 2.86 13.47
C ALA A 44 0.49 2.27 14.83
N LEU A 45 -0.47 1.60 15.47
CA LEU A 45 -0.24 0.80 16.67
C LEU A 45 0.33 -0.57 16.30
N GLY A 46 1.02 -1.19 17.26
CA GLY A 46 1.49 -2.58 17.14
C GLY A 46 2.97 -2.73 16.82
N TYR A 47 3.68 -1.64 16.53
CA TYR A 47 5.14 -1.63 16.48
C TYR A 47 5.77 -1.59 17.89
N GLY A 48 7.10 -1.79 17.96
CA GLY A 48 7.84 -1.74 19.22
C GLY A 48 7.62 -2.96 20.12
N ARG A 49 7.17 -4.07 19.59
CA ARG A 49 7.02 -5.33 20.33
C ARG A 49 8.39 -5.92 20.64
N ARG A 50 8.51 -6.49 21.82
CA ARG A 50 9.70 -7.24 22.28
C ARG A 50 9.45 -8.74 22.19
N ASN A 51 10.53 -9.52 22.08
CA ASN A 51 10.47 -11.00 22.10
C ASN A 51 9.66 -11.62 20.95
N MET A 52 9.82 -11.11 19.75
CA MET A 52 9.13 -11.62 18.55
C MET A 52 9.92 -12.73 17.81
N GLY A 53 10.97 -13.29 18.41
CA GLY A 53 11.83 -14.27 17.73
C GLY A 53 12.75 -13.65 16.66
N ILE A 54 12.81 -12.35 16.57
CA ILE A 54 13.73 -11.63 15.70
C ILE A 54 15.01 -11.36 16.50
N PRO A 55 16.21 -11.70 15.97
CA PRO A 55 17.46 -11.63 16.73
C PRO A 55 17.79 -10.26 17.32
N ASP A 56 17.43 -9.17 16.64
CA ASP A 56 17.84 -7.80 17.01
C ASP A 56 16.77 -6.98 17.71
N GLY A 57 15.76 -7.60 18.29
CA GLY A 57 14.85 -6.95 19.22
C GLY A 57 13.62 -6.31 18.59
N THR A 58 13.38 -5.03 18.85
CA THR A 58 12.13 -4.35 18.49
C THR A 58 12.22 -3.65 17.14
N VAL A 59 11.20 -3.83 16.30
CA VAL A 59 11.02 -3.03 15.08
C VAL A 59 10.07 -1.87 15.38
N GLY A 60 10.56 -0.64 15.18
CA GLY A 60 9.80 0.58 15.40
C GLY A 60 9.56 0.90 16.87
N GLN A 61 8.62 1.80 17.13
CA GLN A 61 8.31 2.28 18.47
C GLN A 61 6.87 1.94 18.87
N ASN A 62 6.68 1.73 20.16
CA ASN A 62 5.38 1.42 20.74
C ASN A 62 4.55 2.70 20.92
N ALA A 63 3.53 2.88 20.08
CA ALA A 63 2.63 4.02 20.11
C ALA A 63 1.42 3.87 21.07
N PHE A 64 1.27 2.74 21.77
CA PHE A 64 0.18 2.56 22.74
C PHE A 64 0.17 3.61 23.88
N PRO A 65 1.31 4.15 24.37
CA PRO A 65 1.31 5.23 25.36
C PRO A 65 0.66 6.53 24.90
N LEU A 66 0.47 6.73 23.58
CA LEU A 66 -0.24 7.89 23.04
C LEU A 66 -1.77 7.79 23.22
N ILE A 67 -2.30 6.59 23.49
CA ILE A 67 -3.72 6.39 23.71
C ILE A 67 -4.08 6.93 25.08
N GLN A 68 -5.00 7.88 25.11
CA GLN A 68 -5.55 8.46 26.33
C GLN A 68 -6.83 7.75 26.75
N THR A 69 -7.13 7.81 28.05
CA THR A 69 -8.43 7.36 28.56
C THR A 69 -9.15 8.56 29.16
N GLN A 70 -10.31 8.89 28.63
CA GLN A 70 -11.16 9.98 29.13
C GLN A 70 -12.56 9.42 29.42
N ASN A 71 -13.06 9.66 30.62
CA ASN A 71 -14.39 9.16 31.05
C ASN A 71 -14.57 7.65 30.85
N GLY A 72 -13.52 6.83 31.04
CA GLY A 72 -13.56 5.39 30.87
C GLY A 72 -13.50 4.90 29.41
N ALA A 73 -13.51 5.79 28.43
CA ALA A 73 -13.37 5.47 27.02
C ALA A 73 -11.93 5.72 26.53
N LYS A 74 -11.42 4.81 25.70
CA LYS A 74 -10.10 5.00 25.04
C LYS A 74 -10.24 5.98 23.89
N GLN A 75 -9.36 6.96 23.85
CA GLN A 75 -9.24 7.93 22.76
C GLN A 75 -7.99 7.62 21.95
N ASN A 76 -8.18 7.29 20.68
CA ASN A 76 -7.11 6.97 19.74
C ASN A 76 -6.66 8.22 18.96
N TYR A 77 -6.83 9.40 19.53
CA TYR A 77 -6.36 10.65 18.96
C TYR A 77 -5.84 11.60 20.04
N LEU A 78 -4.92 12.44 19.66
CA LEU A 78 -4.42 13.57 20.43
C LEU A 78 -4.73 14.84 19.67
N SER A 79 -5.18 15.88 20.37
CA SER A 79 -5.30 17.21 19.80
C SER A 79 -4.10 18.07 20.14
N GLN A 80 -3.75 18.99 19.23
CA GLN A 80 -2.69 19.99 19.46
C GLN A 80 -1.32 19.38 19.77
N VAL A 81 -0.86 18.48 18.88
CA VAL A 81 0.49 17.93 18.99
C VAL A 81 1.54 18.86 18.39
N THR A 82 2.73 18.86 18.98
CA THR A 82 3.90 19.55 18.44
C THR A 82 4.72 18.57 17.61
N ILE A 83 5.19 19.04 16.45
CA ILE A 83 6.06 18.26 15.54
C ILE A 83 7.44 18.89 15.58
N GLU A 84 8.45 18.08 15.85
CA GLU A 84 9.85 18.46 15.82
C GLU A 84 10.59 17.62 14.77
N LYS A 85 11.28 18.28 13.84
CA LYS A 85 12.16 17.63 12.88
C LYS A 85 13.45 17.20 13.59
N VAL A 86 13.82 15.94 13.42
CA VAL A 86 15.03 15.37 14.02
C VAL A 86 16.03 15.07 12.93
N ALA A 87 17.32 15.28 13.21
CA ALA A 87 18.38 14.96 12.26
C ALA A 87 18.44 13.45 11.98
N GLY A 88 18.66 13.08 10.72
CA GLY A 88 18.78 11.70 10.26
C GLY A 88 17.55 11.21 9.51
N GLU A 89 17.72 10.06 8.92
CA GLU A 89 16.72 9.36 8.11
C GLU A 89 16.62 7.90 8.57
N TYR A 90 15.47 7.27 8.31
CA TYR A 90 15.27 5.87 8.59
C TYR A 90 14.58 5.21 7.42
N GLN A 91 15.33 4.39 6.68
CA GLN A 91 14.81 3.71 5.50
C GLN A 91 13.67 2.74 5.85
N LEU A 92 12.55 2.93 5.20
CA LEU A 92 11.36 2.09 5.33
C LEU A 92 11.39 0.96 4.28
N ALA A 93 11.09 -0.25 4.74
CA ALA A 93 10.92 -1.39 3.82
C ALA A 93 9.50 -1.34 3.22
N ARG A 94 9.42 -1.18 1.91
CA ARG A 94 8.16 -1.14 1.15
C ARG A 94 8.18 -2.20 0.07
N THR A 95 7.10 -2.97 -0.07
CA THR A 95 6.94 -3.95 -1.14
C THR A 95 6.47 -3.32 -2.45
N GLN A 96 5.87 -2.12 -2.37
CA GLN A 96 5.54 -1.29 -3.52
C GLN A 96 6.20 0.08 -3.34
N SER A 97 7.14 0.41 -4.20
CA SER A 97 7.90 1.67 -4.18
C SER A 97 7.31 2.76 -5.07
N HIS A 98 6.31 2.43 -5.89
CA HIS A 98 5.75 3.31 -6.90
C HIS A 98 4.22 3.25 -6.90
N HIS A 99 3.57 4.38 -6.70
CA HIS A 99 2.11 4.47 -6.54
C HIS A 99 1.40 5.28 -7.63
N SER A 100 2.10 5.70 -8.68
CA SER A 100 1.53 6.35 -9.84
C SER A 100 1.41 5.37 -11.01
N MET A 101 0.31 5.43 -11.74
CA MET A 101 0.17 4.65 -12.99
C MET A 101 0.92 5.29 -14.17
N GLU A 102 1.45 6.52 -14.03
CA GLU A 102 2.18 7.27 -15.06
C GLU A 102 1.45 7.31 -16.41
N GLY A 103 0.15 7.50 -16.39
CA GLY A 103 -0.69 7.51 -17.59
C GLY A 103 -0.90 6.14 -18.24
N ARG A 104 -0.35 5.07 -17.68
CA ARG A 104 -0.58 3.70 -18.17
C ARG A 104 -1.92 3.16 -17.67
N SER A 105 -2.62 2.42 -18.52
CA SER A 105 -3.90 1.79 -18.19
C SER A 105 -3.69 0.48 -17.41
N LEU A 106 -3.09 0.55 -16.20
CA LEU A 106 -2.85 -0.61 -15.36
C LEU A 106 -4.14 -1.14 -14.74
N VAL A 107 -4.94 -0.25 -14.18
CA VAL A 107 -6.30 -0.55 -13.71
C VAL A 107 -7.29 0.17 -14.62
N ARG A 108 -8.30 -0.56 -15.07
CA ARG A 108 -9.30 -0.07 -16.02
C ARG A 108 -10.63 0.03 -15.33
N GLU A 109 -11.32 1.11 -15.60
CA GLU A 109 -12.60 1.44 -14.99
C GLU A 109 -13.56 1.94 -16.06
N THR A 110 -14.84 1.69 -15.84
CA THR A 110 -15.92 2.20 -16.66
C THR A 110 -17.16 2.40 -15.78
N THR A 111 -18.10 3.21 -16.20
CA THR A 111 -19.38 3.34 -15.52
C THR A 111 -20.33 2.22 -15.95
N LEU A 112 -21.33 1.91 -15.12
CA LEU A 112 -22.36 0.93 -15.48
C LEU A 112 -23.08 1.32 -16.77
N GLU A 113 -23.39 2.60 -16.95
CA GLU A 113 -24.04 3.12 -18.14
C GLU A 113 -23.21 2.86 -19.40
N GLN A 114 -21.91 3.17 -19.36
CA GLN A 114 -20.99 2.91 -20.46
C GLN A 114 -20.85 1.41 -20.76
N TYR A 115 -20.78 0.58 -19.71
CA TYR A 115 -20.71 -0.86 -19.86
C TYR A 115 -22.00 -1.45 -20.51
N LEU A 116 -23.16 -0.97 -20.11
CA LEU A 116 -24.44 -1.41 -20.70
C LEU A 116 -24.56 -0.98 -22.17
N ALA A 117 -24.03 0.19 -22.52
CA ALA A 117 -23.97 0.66 -23.91
C ALA A 117 -22.92 -0.09 -24.75
N ASN A 118 -21.77 -0.40 -24.16
CA ASN A 118 -20.66 -1.10 -24.81
C ASN A 118 -19.93 -1.98 -23.77
N PRO A 119 -20.14 -3.32 -23.78
CA PRO A 119 -19.46 -4.24 -22.86
C PRO A 119 -17.93 -4.25 -22.95
N ALA A 120 -17.34 -3.70 -24.01
CA ALA A 120 -15.89 -3.54 -24.15
C ALA A 120 -15.37 -2.21 -23.55
N SER A 121 -16.25 -1.34 -23.02
CA SER A 121 -15.84 -0.06 -22.45
C SER A 121 -14.85 -0.24 -21.30
N GLY A 122 -13.88 0.66 -21.22
CA GLY A 122 -12.73 0.54 -20.30
C GLY A 122 -11.61 -0.39 -20.79
N ASN A 123 -11.83 -1.16 -21.86
CA ASN A 123 -10.85 -2.07 -22.45
C ASN A 123 -10.37 -1.66 -23.86
N GLU A 124 -10.69 -0.48 -24.31
CA GLU A 124 -10.43 -0.02 -25.69
C GLU A 124 -8.95 -0.12 -26.06
N VAL A 125 -8.06 0.29 -25.15
CA VAL A 125 -6.61 0.20 -25.34
C VAL A 125 -6.16 -1.26 -25.49
N ARG A 126 -6.72 -2.16 -24.70
CA ARG A 126 -6.40 -3.60 -24.78
C ARG A 126 -6.84 -4.19 -26.11
N GLU A 127 -8.04 -3.87 -26.57
CA GLU A 127 -8.56 -4.37 -27.83
C GLU A 127 -7.75 -3.84 -29.02
N THR A 128 -7.33 -2.56 -28.97
CA THR A 128 -6.44 -1.98 -29.96
C THR A 128 -5.08 -2.68 -29.99
N ILE A 129 -4.46 -2.89 -28.84
CA ILE A 129 -3.19 -3.62 -28.75
C ILE A 129 -3.35 -5.04 -29.29
N LYS A 130 -4.38 -5.75 -28.85
CA LYS A 130 -4.66 -7.13 -29.25
C LYS A 130 -4.82 -7.28 -30.75
N SER A 131 -5.48 -6.34 -31.42
CA SER A 131 -5.66 -6.34 -32.86
C SER A 131 -4.35 -6.20 -33.65
N HIS A 132 -3.33 -5.59 -33.06
CA HIS A 132 -2.01 -5.38 -33.67
C HIS A 132 -0.94 -6.37 -33.19
N MET A 133 -1.25 -7.18 -32.16
CA MET A 133 -0.29 -8.15 -31.63
C MET A 133 -0.04 -9.28 -32.62
N LYS A 134 1.24 -9.51 -32.92
CA LYS A 134 1.71 -10.68 -33.64
C LYS A 134 2.42 -11.60 -32.65
N SER A 135 1.96 -12.85 -32.57
CA SER A 135 2.65 -13.86 -31.77
C SER A 135 3.77 -14.49 -32.59
N LEU A 136 4.97 -14.60 -31.98
CA LEU A 136 6.08 -15.36 -32.57
C LEU A 136 5.94 -16.87 -32.38
N TYR A 137 5.00 -17.28 -31.54
CA TYR A 137 4.76 -18.69 -31.20
C TYR A 137 3.37 -19.11 -31.66
N ALA A 138 3.24 -20.34 -32.11
CA ALA A 138 1.92 -20.93 -32.35
C ALA A 138 1.11 -20.95 -31.05
N GLN A 139 -0.17 -20.68 -31.15
CA GLN A 139 -1.06 -20.74 -30.00
C GLN A 139 -1.08 -22.17 -29.45
N ARG A 140 -0.64 -22.33 -28.20
CA ARG A 140 -0.68 -23.62 -27.53
C ARG A 140 -2.12 -24.00 -27.22
N LYS A 141 -2.51 -25.20 -27.59
CA LYS A 141 -3.76 -25.79 -27.15
C LYS A 141 -3.52 -26.53 -25.84
N PHE A 142 -4.38 -26.27 -24.88
CA PHE A 142 -4.38 -26.97 -23.60
C PHE A 142 -5.57 -27.92 -23.59
N GLU A 143 -5.32 -29.17 -23.20
CA GLU A 143 -6.36 -30.17 -22.99
C GLU A 143 -6.68 -30.28 -21.51
N GLY A 144 -7.95 -30.49 -21.17
CA GLY A 144 -8.40 -30.62 -19.78
C GLY A 144 -8.92 -29.34 -19.16
N PHE A 145 -8.95 -29.31 -17.82
CA PHE A 145 -9.50 -28.21 -17.04
C PHE A 145 -8.49 -27.06 -16.93
N HIS A 146 -9.01 -25.85 -17.06
CA HIS A 146 -8.27 -24.61 -16.80
C HIS A 146 -8.90 -23.88 -15.62
N TRP A 147 -8.08 -23.51 -14.67
CA TRP A 147 -8.51 -22.73 -13.53
C TRP A 147 -8.48 -21.25 -13.86
N GLY A 148 -9.52 -20.54 -13.45
CA GLY A 148 -9.59 -19.09 -13.55
C GLY A 148 -10.07 -18.53 -12.22
N MET A 149 -9.59 -17.34 -11.86
CA MET A 149 -10.05 -16.61 -10.70
C MET A 149 -10.58 -15.24 -11.13
N ALA A 150 -11.78 -14.91 -10.67
CA ALA A 150 -12.36 -13.58 -10.81
C ALA A 150 -12.37 -12.90 -9.42
N ILE A 151 -11.90 -11.67 -9.37
CA ILE A 151 -11.89 -10.85 -8.16
C ILE A 151 -12.77 -9.63 -8.42
N ASP A 152 -13.81 -9.45 -7.61
CA ASP A 152 -14.66 -8.27 -7.67
C ASP A 152 -13.93 -7.07 -7.03
N LEU A 153 -13.40 -6.18 -7.88
CA LEU A 153 -12.67 -5.00 -7.41
C LEU A 153 -13.58 -3.95 -6.76
N ASN A 154 -14.90 -3.97 -7.01
CA ASN A 154 -15.83 -3.08 -6.32
C ASN A 154 -16.03 -3.50 -4.85
N SER A 155 -15.95 -4.80 -4.56
CA SER A 155 -16.05 -5.34 -3.20
C SER A 155 -14.70 -5.44 -2.50
N CYS A 156 -13.59 -5.34 -3.23
CA CYS A 156 -12.24 -5.46 -2.66
C CYS A 156 -11.90 -4.23 -1.80
N THR A 157 -11.62 -4.45 -0.51
CA THR A 157 -11.17 -3.39 0.43
C THR A 157 -9.65 -3.27 0.52
N GLY A 158 -8.89 -4.15 -0.14
CA GLY A 158 -7.43 -4.19 -0.02
C GLY A 158 -6.92 -4.67 1.34
N CYS A 159 -7.69 -5.50 2.06
CA CYS A 159 -7.38 -5.94 3.42
C CYS A 159 -6.20 -6.91 3.55
N ASN A 160 -5.60 -7.37 2.45
CA ASN A 160 -4.50 -8.35 2.38
C ASN A 160 -4.81 -9.76 2.91
N ALA A 161 -6.05 -10.11 3.24
CA ALA A 161 -6.39 -11.46 3.71
C ALA A 161 -6.00 -12.56 2.70
N CYS A 162 -6.20 -12.33 1.39
CA CYS A 162 -5.78 -13.24 0.33
C CYS A 162 -4.25 -13.37 0.24
N VAL A 163 -3.49 -12.30 0.49
CA VAL A 163 -2.02 -12.31 0.51
C VAL A 163 -1.53 -13.18 1.67
N VAL A 164 -2.10 -12.99 2.87
CA VAL A 164 -1.74 -13.78 4.05
C VAL A 164 -2.10 -15.25 3.85
N ALA A 165 -3.29 -15.55 3.34
CA ALA A 165 -3.73 -16.93 3.07
C ALA A 165 -2.81 -17.62 2.05
N CYS A 166 -2.47 -16.95 0.96
CA CYS A 166 -1.55 -17.48 -0.05
C CYS A 166 -0.15 -17.72 0.53
N SER A 167 0.35 -16.77 1.32
CA SER A 167 1.69 -16.88 1.94
C SER A 167 1.74 -18.04 2.94
N ALA A 168 0.67 -18.25 3.72
CA ALA A 168 0.58 -19.34 4.69
C ALA A 168 0.46 -20.71 4.01
N GLU A 169 -0.41 -20.85 3.00
CA GLU A 169 -0.64 -22.10 2.29
C GLU A 169 0.59 -22.54 1.50
N ASN A 170 1.27 -21.61 0.85
CA ASN A 170 2.41 -21.90 -0.01
C ASN A 170 3.76 -21.77 0.71
N ASN A 171 3.75 -21.58 2.03
CA ASN A 171 4.95 -21.42 2.84
C ASN A 171 5.93 -20.38 2.26
N VAL A 172 5.41 -19.23 1.85
CA VAL A 172 6.20 -18.14 1.30
C VAL A 172 7.15 -17.60 2.38
N PRO A 173 8.46 -17.53 2.14
CA PRO A 173 9.43 -17.19 3.17
C PRO A 173 9.28 -15.74 3.65
N VAL A 174 9.41 -15.54 4.96
CA VAL A 174 9.55 -14.22 5.58
C VAL A 174 11.03 -13.84 5.54
N VAL A 175 11.38 -12.87 4.72
CA VAL A 175 12.79 -12.53 4.42
C VAL A 175 13.35 -11.40 5.28
N GLY A 176 12.50 -10.67 5.99
CA GLY A 176 12.88 -9.57 6.87
C GLY A 176 13.14 -8.24 6.14
N LYS A 177 13.31 -7.18 6.93
CA LYS A 177 13.41 -5.79 6.46
C LYS A 177 14.49 -5.57 5.41
N GLU A 178 15.72 -6.04 5.66
CA GLU A 178 16.85 -5.83 4.76
C GLU A 178 16.65 -6.43 3.38
N GLN A 179 16.01 -7.60 3.31
CA GLN A 179 15.75 -8.25 2.04
C GLN A 179 14.59 -7.60 1.30
N VAL A 180 13.57 -7.09 2.01
CA VAL A 180 12.49 -6.29 1.41
C VAL A 180 13.04 -5.00 0.81
N ILE A 181 13.95 -4.29 1.50
CA ILE A 181 14.64 -3.11 0.94
C ILE A 181 15.38 -3.44 -0.36
N LYS A 182 15.91 -4.66 -0.47
CA LYS A 182 16.60 -5.14 -1.68
C LYS A 182 15.65 -5.77 -2.71
N ALA A 183 14.33 -5.61 -2.54
CA ALA A 183 13.28 -6.20 -3.39
C ALA A 183 13.42 -7.72 -3.57
N ARG A 184 13.72 -8.42 -2.49
CA ARG A 184 13.90 -9.88 -2.46
C ARG A 184 12.77 -10.63 -1.76
N GLU A 185 11.69 -9.96 -1.43
CA GLU A 185 10.44 -10.61 -1.02
C GLU A 185 9.79 -11.30 -2.23
N MET A 186 9.06 -12.39 -1.98
CA MET A 186 8.41 -13.17 -3.03
C MET A 186 6.96 -13.44 -2.66
N HIS A 187 6.13 -12.42 -2.66
CA HIS A 187 4.69 -12.57 -2.51
C HIS A 187 4.09 -13.08 -3.81
N TRP A 188 3.43 -14.23 -3.78
CA TRP A 188 2.75 -14.81 -4.94
C TRP A 188 1.46 -14.08 -5.26
N ILE A 189 0.78 -13.58 -4.24
CA ILE A 189 -0.31 -12.61 -4.37
C ILE A 189 0.14 -11.33 -3.67
N ARG A 190 -0.07 -10.19 -4.32
CA ARG A 190 0.13 -8.88 -3.73
C ARG A 190 -1.04 -7.97 -4.09
N ILE A 191 -1.25 -6.90 -3.34
CA ILE A 191 -2.23 -5.88 -3.67
C ILE A 191 -1.48 -4.60 -3.99
N ASP A 192 -1.46 -4.23 -5.26
CA ASP A 192 -0.91 -2.97 -5.71
C ASP A 192 -1.94 -1.86 -5.51
N ARG A 193 -1.47 -0.67 -5.11
CA ARG A 193 -2.27 0.52 -4.83
C ARG A 193 -1.75 1.68 -5.64
N TYR A 194 -2.66 2.37 -6.32
CA TYR A 194 -2.33 3.53 -7.14
C TYR A 194 -3.22 4.70 -6.75
N TYR A 195 -2.63 5.90 -6.74
CA TYR A 195 -3.35 7.14 -6.52
C TYR A 195 -3.63 7.84 -7.84
N LYS A 196 -4.85 8.36 -8.00
CA LYS A 196 -5.27 9.16 -9.14
C LYS A 196 -5.79 10.53 -8.66
N GLY A 197 -5.62 11.56 -9.49
CA GLY A 197 -6.19 12.90 -9.25
C GLY A 197 -5.36 13.74 -8.30
N ASP A 198 -6.04 14.59 -7.53
CA ASP A 198 -5.42 15.51 -6.58
C ASP A 198 -4.77 14.74 -5.42
N PRO A 199 -3.48 14.96 -5.12
CA PRO A 199 -2.80 14.32 -4.00
C PRO A 199 -3.45 14.59 -2.62
N GLU A 200 -4.17 15.69 -2.44
CA GLU A 200 -4.88 15.97 -1.19
C GLU A 200 -6.23 15.23 -1.09
N ASN A 201 -6.82 14.90 -2.22
CA ASN A 201 -8.07 14.13 -2.29
C ASN A 201 -8.03 13.10 -3.44
N PRO A 202 -7.10 12.14 -3.39
CA PRO A 202 -6.92 11.19 -4.47
C PRO A 202 -8.00 10.12 -4.48
N GLU A 203 -8.27 9.61 -5.65
CA GLU A 203 -8.91 8.32 -5.81
C GLU A 203 -7.88 7.20 -5.59
N LEU A 204 -8.20 6.25 -4.73
CA LEU A 204 -7.36 5.08 -4.47
C LEU A 204 -7.84 3.88 -5.27
N VAL A 205 -7.00 3.42 -6.19
CA VAL A 205 -7.24 2.22 -6.98
C VAL A 205 -6.44 1.06 -6.41
N ARG A 206 -7.08 -0.09 -6.22
CA ARG A 206 -6.50 -1.32 -5.67
C ARG A 206 -6.56 -2.42 -6.72
N GLN A 207 -5.45 -3.10 -6.91
CA GLN A 207 -5.37 -4.22 -7.83
C GLN A 207 -4.69 -5.42 -7.17
N PRO A 208 -5.42 -6.48 -6.82
CA PRO A 208 -4.83 -7.78 -6.54
C PRO A 208 -4.11 -8.32 -7.77
N VAL A 209 -2.84 -8.62 -7.63
CA VAL A 209 -2.00 -9.20 -8.68
C VAL A 209 -1.56 -10.58 -8.23
N MET A 210 -1.81 -11.56 -9.07
CA MET A 210 -1.50 -12.96 -8.78
C MET A 210 -0.25 -13.41 -9.52
N CYS A 211 0.31 -14.55 -9.11
CA CYS A 211 1.36 -15.22 -9.86
C CYS A 211 0.89 -15.52 -11.29
N GLN A 212 1.83 -15.55 -12.22
CA GLN A 212 1.57 -15.72 -13.66
C GLN A 212 2.00 -17.11 -14.14
N HIS A 213 1.76 -18.14 -13.32
CA HIS A 213 2.05 -19.54 -13.65
C HIS A 213 0.88 -20.26 -14.28
#